data_86bcfbe0632fb737cd524fabfc5d67c7
#
_entry.id   86bcfbe0632fb737cd524fabfc5d67c7
#
_cell.length_a   1.000
_cell.length_b   1.000
_cell.length_c   1.000
_cell.angle_alpha   90.00
_cell.angle_beta   90.00
_cell.angle_gamma   90.00
#
_symmetry.space_group_name_H-M   'P 1'
#
loop_
_entity.id
_entity.type
_entity.pdbx_description
1 polymer ?
#
loop_
_entity_poly.entity_id
_entity_poly.type
_entity_poly.pdbx_seq_one_letter_code
_entity_poly.pdbx_strand_id
1 'polypeptide(L)'
;MSVRAKLSAMMFLQFFVWGAWYTSIAVYMTSHGMEKLTHWPYTVNPIAAIVAPFFLGLVADRYFATEKVLGVLHLLGGVVMFAVPQATGAPQAFILLLLVYNLCYMPTLGLANSLAFHHIQSQEQQFPLIRVFGTLGWIVAGLSIDFVLGPILGSGPVPEQTALPIYTTATASVLLGLFAFSLPHTPPPGAGQRVSLRSIIGLDALAQLGDRPFYVFIAASLLLCIPLAAYYNFTQIFLGNAGITKIQATQSLGQMSEVIFMLLMPLFFVRLGVKWMLMVGMGAWTLRYALFALAAPHAIFWLIAIGILLHGVCYDFFFVTGQIYVDKKSTPAVRGQAQGFLVLVTYGIGMLIGAQVAGNVYNRILGGATSLTLDQWPSFWVLPAGFAALVLILFAALFRPPATAPGAARAPGRGS
;
A
#
# COMPACT_ATOMS: atom_id res chain seq x y z
N MET A 1 20.30 -17.33 14.13
CA MET A 1 18.97 -16.67 14.30
C MET A 1 17.90 -17.75 14.36
N SER A 2 16.90 -17.57 15.25
CA SER A 2 15.71 -18.43 15.25
C SER A 2 14.90 -18.25 13.97
N VAL A 3 14.05 -19.22 13.62
CA VAL A 3 13.18 -19.12 12.42
C VAL A 3 12.32 -17.85 12.48
N ARG A 4 11.71 -17.58 13.63
CA ARG A 4 10.90 -16.37 13.83
C ARG A 4 11.71 -15.08 13.59
N ALA A 5 12.94 -15.00 14.08
CA ALA A 5 13.79 -13.83 13.87
C ALA A 5 14.16 -13.65 12.38
N LYS A 6 14.39 -14.75 11.64
CA LYS A 6 14.61 -14.70 10.19
C LYS A 6 13.38 -14.19 9.45
N LEU A 7 12.19 -14.67 9.80
CA LEU A 7 10.93 -14.22 9.19
C LEU A 7 10.64 -12.74 9.48
N SER A 8 10.90 -12.28 10.70
CA SER A 8 10.77 -10.86 11.08
C SER A 8 11.74 -9.97 10.31
N ALA A 9 13.01 -10.39 10.16
CA ALA A 9 14.01 -9.67 9.37
C ALA A 9 13.63 -9.62 7.88
N MET A 10 13.12 -10.73 7.33
CA MET A 10 12.59 -10.78 5.97
C MET A 10 11.46 -9.76 5.79
N MET A 11 10.46 -9.74 6.68
CA MET A 11 9.34 -8.79 6.60
C MET A 11 9.82 -7.34 6.74
N PHE A 12 10.76 -7.08 7.63
CA PHE A 12 11.37 -5.75 7.77
C PHE A 12 12.00 -5.30 6.46
N LEU A 13 12.90 -6.10 5.89
CA LEU A 13 13.57 -5.77 4.64
C LEU A 13 12.61 -5.67 3.46
N GLN A 14 11.60 -6.54 3.39
CA GLN A 14 10.58 -6.54 2.35
C GLN A 14 9.89 -5.18 2.22
N PHE A 15 9.48 -4.59 3.34
CA PHE A 15 8.79 -3.31 3.34
C PHE A 15 9.74 -2.11 3.41
N PHE A 16 10.95 -2.29 3.92
CA PHE A 16 12.02 -1.30 3.79
C PHE A 16 12.35 -1.02 2.33
N VAL A 17 12.51 -2.08 1.53
CA VAL A 17 12.74 -2.00 0.08
C VAL A 17 11.64 -1.18 -0.61
N TRP A 18 10.38 -1.37 -0.23
CA TRP A 18 9.28 -0.63 -0.83
C TRP A 18 9.21 0.82 -0.34
N GLY A 19 9.30 1.03 0.98
CA GLY A 19 9.21 2.34 1.60
C GLY A 19 10.33 3.30 1.20
N ALA A 20 11.51 2.79 0.85
CA ALA A 20 12.66 3.63 0.52
C ALA A 20 12.51 4.40 -0.80
N TRP A 21 11.74 3.92 -1.77
CA TRP A 21 11.60 4.59 -3.07
C TRP A 21 10.19 5.06 -3.40
N TYR A 22 9.17 4.29 -2.99
CA TYR A 22 7.80 4.44 -3.49
C TYR A 22 7.22 5.81 -3.22
N THR A 23 7.50 6.37 -2.08
CA THR A 23 7.02 7.68 -1.70
C THR A 23 7.91 8.82 -2.21
N SER A 24 9.21 8.60 -2.47
CA SER A 24 10.16 9.63 -2.92
C SER A 24 10.25 9.81 -4.44
N ILE A 25 9.82 8.81 -5.22
CA ILE A 25 10.05 8.76 -6.66
C ILE A 25 9.42 9.93 -7.42
N ALA A 26 8.26 10.44 -6.99
CA ALA A 26 7.60 11.57 -7.63
C ALA A 26 8.41 12.86 -7.47
N VAL A 27 9.05 13.09 -6.33
CA VAL A 27 9.93 14.24 -6.09
C VAL A 27 11.18 14.11 -6.93
N TYR A 28 11.78 12.92 -7.03
CA TYR A 28 12.91 12.67 -7.94
C TYR A 28 12.56 13.03 -9.39
N MET A 29 11.42 12.52 -9.88
CA MET A 29 10.97 12.76 -11.25
C MET A 29 10.73 14.25 -11.54
N THR A 30 10.10 14.96 -10.59
CA THR A 30 9.87 16.40 -10.71
C THR A 30 11.18 17.17 -10.82
N SER A 31 12.20 16.80 -10.04
CA SER A 31 13.51 17.44 -10.04
C SER A 31 14.34 17.16 -11.30
N HIS A 32 13.92 16.20 -12.13
CA HIS A 32 14.63 15.76 -13.33
C HIS A 32 13.83 15.95 -14.63
N GLY A 33 12.87 16.89 -14.64
CA GLY A 33 12.12 17.25 -15.85
C GLY A 33 11.07 16.21 -16.28
N MET A 34 10.62 15.35 -15.37
CA MET A 34 9.58 14.35 -15.60
C MET A 34 8.28 14.67 -14.85
N GLU A 35 8.01 15.95 -14.58
CA GLU A 35 6.89 16.43 -13.77
C GLU A 35 5.52 15.95 -14.28
N LYS A 36 5.35 15.82 -15.60
CA LYS A 36 4.12 15.33 -16.24
C LYS A 36 3.95 13.82 -16.18
N LEU A 37 4.99 13.09 -15.78
CA LEU A 37 5.03 11.63 -15.77
C LEU A 37 5.05 11.06 -14.33
N THR A 38 4.95 11.89 -13.31
CA THR A 38 5.06 11.50 -11.88
C THR A 38 4.04 10.46 -11.42
N HIS A 39 2.93 10.29 -12.13
CA HIS A 39 1.90 9.28 -11.86
C HIS A 39 2.25 7.89 -12.42
N TRP A 40 3.22 7.77 -13.33
CA TRP A 40 3.55 6.50 -13.96
C TRP A 40 4.16 5.45 -13.03
N PRO A 41 5.05 5.76 -12.08
CA PRO A 41 5.49 4.78 -11.07
C PRO A 41 4.32 4.12 -10.32
N TYR A 42 3.30 4.92 -10.01
CA TYR A 42 2.08 4.50 -9.32
C TYR A 42 1.04 3.86 -10.26
N THR A 43 1.29 3.86 -11.55
CA THR A 43 0.55 3.13 -12.59
C THR A 43 1.17 1.76 -12.82
N VAL A 44 2.50 1.68 -13.01
CA VAL A 44 3.19 0.41 -13.29
C VAL A 44 3.21 -0.53 -12.09
N ASN A 45 3.16 0.02 -10.87
CA ASN A 45 3.09 -0.77 -9.65
C ASN A 45 1.78 -1.61 -9.55
N PRO A 46 0.58 -1.02 -9.70
CA PRO A 46 -0.68 -1.80 -9.79
C PRO A 46 -0.73 -2.76 -10.98
N ILE A 47 -0.16 -2.40 -12.13
CA ILE A 47 -0.07 -3.34 -13.27
C ILE A 47 0.67 -4.60 -12.85
N ALA A 48 1.82 -4.45 -12.21
CA ALA A 48 2.58 -5.59 -11.69
C ALA A 48 1.82 -6.37 -10.62
N ALA A 49 1.07 -5.69 -9.75
CA ALA A 49 0.24 -6.32 -8.72
C ALA A 49 -0.90 -7.16 -9.33
N ILE A 50 -1.48 -6.73 -10.46
CA ILE A 50 -2.48 -7.51 -11.21
C ILE A 50 -1.85 -8.77 -11.83
N VAL A 51 -0.61 -8.67 -12.32
CA VAL A 51 0.11 -9.79 -12.96
C VAL A 51 0.67 -10.79 -11.93
N ALA A 52 1.05 -10.32 -10.74
CA ALA A 52 1.71 -11.12 -9.72
C ALA A 52 1.00 -12.45 -9.35
N PRO A 53 -0.33 -12.49 -9.11
CA PRO A 53 -1.03 -13.73 -8.76
C PRO A 53 -0.95 -14.80 -9.86
N PHE A 54 -0.92 -14.39 -11.13
CA PHE A 54 -0.78 -15.32 -12.26
C PHE A 54 0.61 -15.97 -12.27
N PHE A 55 1.67 -15.18 -12.06
CA PHE A 55 3.02 -15.71 -11.93
C PHE A 55 3.13 -16.67 -10.73
N LEU A 56 2.62 -16.28 -9.57
CA LEU A 56 2.66 -17.10 -8.36
C LEU A 56 1.90 -18.41 -8.56
N GLY A 57 0.63 -18.35 -8.94
CA GLY A 57 -0.21 -19.54 -9.06
C GLY A 57 0.18 -20.48 -10.20
N LEU A 58 0.71 -19.95 -11.29
CA LEU A 58 1.06 -20.78 -12.48
C LEU A 58 2.50 -21.30 -12.46
N VAL A 59 3.42 -20.58 -11.82
CA VAL A 59 4.85 -20.88 -11.90
C VAL A 59 5.48 -21.14 -10.53
N ALA A 60 5.55 -20.10 -9.68
CA ALA A 60 6.32 -20.17 -8.45
C ALA A 60 5.82 -21.25 -7.49
N ASP A 61 4.53 -21.27 -7.23
CA ASP A 61 3.89 -22.18 -6.26
C ASP A 61 3.90 -23.65 -6.70
N ARG A 62 4.26 -23.93 -7.95
CA ARG A 62 4.27 -25.31 -8.49
C ARG A 62 5.63 -25.94 -8.58
N TYR A 63 6.64 -25.14 -8.94
CA TYR A 63 7.91 -25.69 -9.41
C TYR A 63 9.09 -25.32 -8.54
N PHE A 64 9.00 -24.26 -7.74
CA PHE A 64 10.16 -23.72 -7.06
C PHE A 64 9.93 -23.51 -5.57
N ALA A 65 10.97 -23.73 -4.77
CA ALA A 65 10.95 -23.43 -3.35
C ALA A 65 10.80 -21.90 -3.13
N THR A 66 9.90 -21.53 -2.22
CA THR A 66 9.44 -20.14 -2.03
C THR A 66 10.59 -19.20 -1.71
N GLU A 67 11.52 -19.61 -0.84
CA GLU A 67 12.70 -18.81 -0.47
C GLU A 67 13.63 -18.55 -1.65
N LYS A 68 13.74 -19.50 -2.57
CA LYS A 68 14.60 -19.37 -3.76
C LYS A 68 14.00 -18.39 -4.76
N VAL A 69 12.70 -18.48 -5.01
CA VAL A 69 11.98 -17.51 -5.88
C VAL A 69 12.07 -16.11 -5.30
N LEU A 70 11.83 -15.96 -4.00
CA LEU A 70 11.97 -14.68 -3.29
C LEU A 70 13.39 -14.11 -3.49
N GLY A 71 14.42 -14.93 -3.30
CA GLY A 71 15.81 -14.52 -3.45
C GLY A 71 16.14 -14.06 -4.87
N VAL A 72 15.78 -14.85 -5.87
CA VAL A 72 16.06 -14.53 -7.28
C VAL A 72 15.33 -13.26 -7.71
N LEU A 73 14.04 -13.11 -7.37
CA LEU A 73 13.27 -11.92 -7.73
C LEU A 73 13.83 -10.66 -7.10
N HIS A 74 14.26 -10.69 -5.84
CA HIS A 74 14.90 -9.54 -5.18
C HIS A 74 16.28 -9.22 -5.76
N LEU A 75 17.08 -10.21 -6.15
CA LEU A 75 18.36 -9.96 -6.81
C LEU A 75 18.15 -9.31 -8.17
N LEU A 76 17.25 -9.86 -9.00
CA LEU A 76 16.93 -9.29 -10.31
C LEU A 76 16.33 -7.89 -10.17
N GLY A 77 15.36 -7.71 -9.27
CA GLY A 77 14.77 -6.42 -8.98
C GLY A 77 15.81 -5.40 -8.49
N GLY A 78 16.72 -5.79 -7.62
CA GLY A 78 17.81 -4.94 -7.15
C GLY A 78 18.73 -4.47 -8.27
N VAL A 79 19.13 -5.37 -9.17
CA VAL A 79 19.94 -5.01 -10.35
C VAL A 79 19.19 -4.04 -11.27
N VAL A 80 17.92 -4.31 -11.54
CA VAL A 80 17.08 -3.41 -12.35
C VAL A 80 16.96 -2.03 -11.67
N MET A 81 16.77 -2.00 -10.35
CA MET A 81 16.62 -0.75 -9.61
C MET A 81 17.91 0.09 -9.60
N PHE A 82 19.10 -0.53 -9.65
CA PHE A 82 20.36 0.19 -9.89
C PHE A 82 20.43 0.85 -11.27
N ALA A 83 19.76 0.29 -12.27
CA ALA A 83 19.73 0.83 -13.62
C ALA A 83 18.71 2.00 -13.78
N VAL A 84 17.70 2.10 -12.90
CA VAL A 84 16.64 3.13 -13.00
C VAL A 84 17.22 4.56 -13.10
N PRO A 85 18.12 5.01 -12.19
CA PRO A 85 18.65 6.38 -12.28
C PRO A 85 19.51 6.63 -13.53
N GLN A 86 20.08 5.60 -14.13
CA GLN A 86 20.86 5.73 -15.37
C GLN A 86 19.97 6.07 -16.58
N ALA A 87 18.67 5.75 -16.49
CA ALA A 87 17.70 6.05 -17.54
C ALA A 87 16.98 7.40 -17.35
N THR A 88 17.40 8.25 -16.42
CA THR A 88 16.76 9.56 -16.13
C THR A 88 16.62 10.45 -17.36
N GLY A 89 17.59 10.44 -18.27
CA GLY A 89 17.52 11.16 -19.54
C GLY A 89 16.60 10.56 -20.61
N ALA A 90 15.98 9.38 -20.34
CA ALA A 90 15.09 8.67 -21.25
C ALA A 90 13.81 8.22 -20.47
N PRO A 91 12.81 9.11 -20.31
CA PRO A 91 11.66 8.87 -19.43
C PRO A 91 10.90 7.56 -19.68
N GLN A 92 10.78 7.13 -20.95
CA GLN A 92 10.12 5.88 -21.30
C GLN A 92 10.92 4.66 -20.78
N ALA A 93 12.24 4.69 -20.91
CA ALA A 93 13.11 3.64 -20.39
C ALA A 93 13.10 3.62 -18.85
N PHE A 94 13.08 4.80 -18.21
CA PHE A 94 12.93 4.95 -16.77
C PHE A 94 11.66 4.25 -16.25
N ILE A 95 10.51 4.54 -16.87
CA ILE A 95 9.22 3.95 -16.51
C ILE A 95 9.20 2.45 -16.80
N LEU A 96 9.78 2.01 -17.94
CA LEU A 96 9.87 0.59 -18.28
C LEU A 96 10.73 -0.19 -17.25
N LEU A 97 11.86 0.35 -16.83
CA LEU A 97 12.69 -0.25 -15.77
C LEU A 97 11.92 -0.34 -14.46
N LEU A 98 11.15 0.68 -14.09
CA LEU A 98 10.27 0.62 -12.93
C LEU A 98 9.19 -0.45 -13.06
N LEU A 99 8.62 -0.66 -14.26
CA LEU A 99 7.69 -1.76 -14.51
C LEU A 99 8.38 -3.12 -14.29
N VAL A 100 9.56 -3.32 -14.88
CA VAL A 100 10.32 -4.57 -14.73
C VAL A 100 10.68 -4.82 -13.27
N TYR A 101 11.13 -3.79 -12.54
CA TYR A 101 11.35 -3.87 -11.11
C TYR A 101 10.09 -4.29 -10.35
N ASN A 102 8.95 -3.67 -10.62
CA ASN A 102 7.70 -3.99 -9.94
C ASN A 102 7.19 -5.40 -10.29
N LEU A 103 7.42 -5.88 -11.52
CA LEU A 103 7.13 -7.28 -11.90
C LEU A 103 7.99 -8.29 -11.11
N CYS A 104 9.20 -7.90 -10.71
CA CYS A 104 10.01 -8.70 -9.79
C CYS A 104 9.52 -8.55 -8.34
N TYR A 105 9.16 -7.33 -7.90
CA TYR A 105 8.86 -7.04 -6.50
C TYR A 105 7.45 -7.48 -6.07
N MET A 106 6.39 -7.22 -6.85
CA MET A 106 5.00 -7.48 -6.42
C MET A 106 4.72 -8.94 -6.07
N PRO A 107 5.21 -9.95 -6.80
CA PRO A 107 5.05 -11.34 -6.41
C PRO A 107 5.68 -11.66 -5.05
N THR A 108 6.76 -10.98 -4.67
CA THR A 108 7.49 -11.27 -3.42
C THR A 108 6.67 -10.97 -2.17
N LEU A 109 5.67 -10.09 -2.24
CA LEU A 109 4.74 -9.82 -1.13
C LEU A 109 3.94 -11.08 -0.76
N GLY A 110 3.42 -11.79 -1.78
CA GLY A 110 2.71 -13.05 -1.57
C GLY A 110 3.63 -14.17 -1.10
N LEU A 111 4.83 -14.27 -1.69
CA LEU A 111 5.84 -15.27 -1.31
C LEU A 111 6.30 -15.08 0.14
N ALA A 112 6.56 -13.85 0.59
CA ALA A 112 6.95 -13.56 1.96
C ALA A 112 5.87 -13.97 2.97
N ASN A 113 4.60 -13.72 2.67
CA ASN A 113 3.48 -14.14 3.49
C ASN A 113 3.35 -15.67 3.51
N SER A 114 3.41 -16.33 2.34
CA SER A 114 3.34 -17.79 2.21
C SER A 114 4.45 -18.47 3.00
N LEU A 115 5.69 -17.98 2.88
CA LEU A 115 6.85 -18.48 3.62
C LEU A 115 6.64 -18.32 5.13
N ALA A 116 6.15 -17.15 5.59
CA ALA A 116 5.86 -16.95 6.99
C ALA A 116 4.79 -17.93 7.49
N PHE A 117 3.68 -18.10 6.77
CA PHE A 117 2.60 -19.00 7.15
C PHE A 117 3.04 -20.47 7.22
N HIS A 118 3.95 -20.89 6.36
CA HIS A 118 4.47 -22.27 6.36
C HIS A 118 5.26 -22.62 7.63
N HIS A 119 5.92 -21.64 8.25
CA HIS A 119 6.85 -21.85 9.36
C HIS A 119 6.33 -21.42 10.73
N ILE A 120 5.04 -21.05 10.85
CA ILE A 120 4.38 -20.71 12.10
C ILE A 120 3.29 -21.71 12.44
N GLN A 121 3.07 -21.94 13.74
CA GLN A 121 2.07 -22.90 14.22
C GLN A 121 0.66 -22.30 14.30
N SER A 122 0.55 -21.00 14.63
CA SER A 122 -0.71 -20.27 14.71
C SER A 122 -0.60 -18.97 13.93
N GLN A 123 -1.36 -18.90 12.83
CA GLN A 123 -1.39 -17.68 11.98
C GLN A 123 -1.96 -16.50 12.77
N GLU A 124 -3.02 -16.73 13.58
CA GLU A 124 -3.67 -15.66 14.33
C GLU A 124 -2.79 -15.04 15.42
N GLN A 125 -1.95 -15.84 16.06
CA GLN A 125 -1.12 -15.38 17.18
C GLN A 125 0.28 -14.93 16.75
N GLN A 126 0.89 -15.62 15.79
CA GLN A 126 2.31 -15.43 15.46
C GLN A 126 2.53 -14.54 14.24
N PHE A 127 1.63 -14.58 13.25
CA PHE A 127 1.80 -13.78 12.05
C PHE A 127 1.78 -12.26 12.31
N PRO A 128 0.88 -11.71 13.12
CA PRO A 128 0.90 -10.28 13.44
C PRO A 128 2.22 -9.80 14.04
N LEU A 129 2.86 -10.65 14.88
CA LEU A 129 4.15 -10.35 15.51
C LEU A 129 5.34 -10.36 14.53
N ILE A 130 5.19 -11.04 13.40
CA ILE A 130 6.17 -11.02 12.30
C ILE A 130 5.83 -9.87 11.33
N ARG A 131 4.56 -9.69 11.02
CA ARG A 131 4.08 -8.71 10.04
C ARG A 131 4.32 -7.26 10.49
N VAL A 132 4.27 -6.97 11.79
CA VAL A 132 4.56 -5.63 12.34
C VAL A 132 5.97 -5.14 11.96
N PHE A 133 6.93 -6.04 11.79
CA PHE A 133 8.27 -5.68 11.32
C PHE A 133 8.25 -5.10 9.90
N GLY A 134 7.24 -5.44 9.09
CA GLY A 134 7.04 -4.79 7.80
C GLY A 134 6.71 -3.30 7.95
N THR A 135 5.75 -2.95 8.80
CA THR A 135 5.44 -1.53 9.08
C THR A 135 6.65 -0.79 9.66
N LEU A 136 7.40 -1.42 10.58
CA LEU A 136 8.64 -0.87 11.09
C LEU A 136 9.68 -0.67 9.98
N GLY A 137 9.81 -1.63 9.05
CA GLY A 137 10.71 -1.51 7.89
C GLY A 137 10.38 -0.31 7.01
N TRP A 138 9.09 -0.09 6.74
CA TRP A 138 8.63 1.08 5.98
C TRP A 138 8.94 2.40 6.71
N ILE A 139 8.63 2.49 7.99
CA ILE A 139 8.91 3.69 8.81
C ILE A 139 10.41 3.97 8.84
N VAL A 140 11.24 2.94 9.11
CA VAL A 140 12.70 3.09 9.17
C VAL A 140 13.27 3.49 7.82
N ALA A 141 12.72 2.98 6.71
CA ALA A 141 13.10 3.41 5.36
C ALA A 141 12.90 4.91 5.18
N GLY A 142 11.72 5.44 5.49
CA GLY A 142 11.42 6.87 5.40
C GLY A 142 12.31 7.71 6.31
N LEU A 143 12.47 7.31 7.58
CA LEU A 143 13.33 8.02 8.52
C LEU A 143 14.82 7.98 8.09
N SER A 144 15.30 6.87 7.53
CA SER A 144 16.69 6.76 7.07
C SER A 144 17.00 7.70 5.92
N ILE A 145 16.04 7.96 5.03
CA ILE A 145 16.23 8.92 3.94
C ILE A 145 16.47 10.30 4.51
N ASP A 146 15.66 10.78 5.43
CA ASP A 146 15.79 12.13 5.97
C ASP A 146 16.92 12.30 7.00
N PHE A 147 17.14 11.30 7.86
CA PHE A 147 18.05 11.43 9.00
C PHE A 147 19.40 10.76 8.81
N VAL A 148 19.55 9.86 7.82
CA VAL A 148 20.84 9.25 7.48
C VAL A 148 21.35 9.82 6.17
N LEU A 149 20.56 9.82 5.09
CA LEU A 149 21.02 10.35 3.80
C LEU A 149 21.06 11.88 3.77
N GLY A 150 20.12 12.56 4.43
CA GLY A 150 20.09 14.02 4.49
C GLY A 150 21.40 14.63 5.02
N PRO A 151 21.93 14.21 6.17
CA PRO A 151 23.22 14.69 6.69
C PRO A 151 24.40 14.42 5.76
N ILE A 152 24.38 13.33 4.98
CA ILE A 152 25.43 12.99 4.00
C ILE A 152 25.46 14.03 2.88
N LEU A 153 24.31 14.56 2.48
CA LEU A 153 24.20 15.59 1.43
C LEU A 153 24.51 17.00 1.95
N GLY A 154 24.52 17.21 3.26
CA GLY A 154 24.82 18.52 3.88
C GLY A 154 23.80 19.59 3.50
N SER A 155 24.26 20.74 3.01
CA SER A 155 23.43 21.85 2.51
C SER A 155 22.99 21.68 1.06
N GLY A 156 23.16 20.50 0.48
CA GLY A 156 22.73 20.17 -0.88
C GLY A 156 21.23 19.97 -1.03
N PRO A 157 20.78 19.33 -2.13
CA PRO A 157 19.38 19.03 -2.38
C PRO A 157 18.84 18.06 -1.30
N VAL A 158 17.52 18.08 -1.06
CA VAL A 158 16.89 17.09 -0.21
C VAL A 158 17.07 15.68 -0.81
N PRO A 159 17.19 14.63 0.02
CA PRO A 159 17.50 13.28 -0.46
C PRO A 159 16.58 12.77 -1.57
N GLU A 160 15.29 13.11 -1.51
CA GLU A 160 14.26 12.69 -2.46
C GLU A 160 14.48 13.26 -3.87
N GLN A 161 15.22 14.37 -4.00
CA GLN A 161 15.61 14.92 -5.29
C GLN A 161 16.80 14.20 -5.94
N THR A 162 17.44 13.29 -5.20
CA THR A 162 18.62 12.54 -5.64
C THR A 162 18.29 11.09 -5.94
N ALA A 163 19.23 10.37 -6.57
CA ALA A 163 19.11 8.94 -6.80
C ALA A 163 19.34 8.07 -5.52
N LEU A 164 19.71 8.67 -4.38
CA LEU A 164 20.05 7.93 -3.18
C LEU A 164 18.92 7.03 -2.65
N PRO A 165 17.65 7.47 -2.59
CA PRO A 165 16.54 6.59 -2.19
C PRO A 165 16.40 5.37 -3.11
N ILE A 166 16.62 5.56 -4.42
CA ILE A 166 16.55 4.49 -5.42
C ILE A 166 17.71 3.50 -5.22
N TYR A 167 18.93 3.98 -5.00
CA TYR A 167 20.08 3.12 -4.70
C TYR A 167 19.98 2.43 -3.34
N THR A 168 19.38 3.08 -2.34
CA THR A 168 19.07 2.46 -1.05
C THR A 168 18.11 1.28 -1.23
N THR A 169 17.06 1.46 -2.03
CA THR A 169 16.14 0.39 -2.41
C THR A 169 16.86 -0.77 -3.12
N ALA A 170 17.68 -0.43 -4.12
CA ALA A 170 18.43 -1.43 -4.89
C ALA A 170 19.35 -2.26 -3.99
N THR A 171 20.10 -1.59 -3.12
CA THR A 171 20.99 -2.25 -2.14
C THR A 171 20.21 -3.12 -1.16
N ALA A 172 19.13 -2.60 -0.58
CA ALA A 172 18.29 -3.36 0.34
C ALA A 172 17.63 -4.57 -0.35
N SER A 173 17.23 -4.43 -1.62
CA SER A 173 16.68 -5.53 -2.41
C SER A 173 17.72 -6.63 -2.64
N VAL A 174 18.95 -6.28 -3.02
CA VAL A 174 20.05 -7.25 -3.15
C VAL A 174 20.34 -7.93 -1.82
N LEU A 175 20.41 -7.18 -0.71
CA LEU A 175 20.62 -7.74 0.63
C LEU A 175 19.51 -8.72 1.02
N LEU A 176 18.25 -8.37 0.77
CA LEU A 176 17.12 -9.26 1.01
C LEU A 176 17.20 -10.49 0.10
N GLY A 177 17.56 -10.31 -1.16
CA GLY A 177 17.75 -11.42 -2.11
C GLY A 177 18.79 -12.43 -1.62
N LEU A 178 19.96 -11.97 -1.18
CA LEU A 178 21.00 -12.82 -0.59
C LEU A 178 20.54 -13.47 0.72
N PHE A 179 19.90 -12.69 1.57
CA PHE A 179 19.37 -13.18 2.85
C PHE A 179 18.29 -14.25 2.67
N ALA A 180 17.47 -14.16 1.61
CA ALA A 180 16.40 -15.11 1.33
C ALA A 180 16.92 -16.55 1.18
N PHE A 181 18.11 -16.77 0.63
CA PHE A 181 18.71 -18.10 0.54
C PHE A 181 19.11 -18.70 1.91
N SER A 182 19.15 -17.89 2.96
CA SER A 182 19.37 -18.36 4.35
C SER A 182 18.06 -18.68 5.09
N LEU A 183 16.90 -18.36 4.49
CA LEU A 183 15.59 -18.65 5.08
C LEU A 183 15.33 -20.16 5.12
N PRO A 184 14.42 -20.62 6.00
CA PRO A 184 14.11 -22.03 6.09
C PRO A 184 13.46 -22.52 4.79
N HIS A 185 13.81 -23.75 4.39
CA HIS A 185 13.32 -24.36 3.16
C HIS A 185 11.79 -24.47 3.17
N THR A 186 11.16 -23.92 2.13
CA THR A 186 9.71 -23.87 1.97
C THR A 186 9.37 -24.47 0.61
N PRO A 187 8.88 -25.73 0.58
CA PRO A 187 8.53 -26.39 -0.68
C PRO A 187 7.39 -25.63 -1.39
N PRO A 188 7.25 -25.80 -2.72
CA PRO A 188 6.21 -25.13 -3.48
C PRO A 188 4.81 -25.50 -2.95
N PRO A 189 3.98 -24.53 -2.48
CA PRO A 189 2.73 -24.82 -1.77
C PRO A 189 1.65 -25.43 -2.68
N GLY A 190 1.71 -25.20 -3.98
CA GLY A 190 0.77 -25.70 -4.98
C GLY A 190 1.27 -26.91 -5.79
N ALA A 191 2.33 -27.59 -5.32
CA ALA A 191 2.87 -28.76 -6.04
C ALA A 191 1.78 -29.82 -6.28
N GLY A 192 1.58 -30.20 -7.56
CA GLY A 192 0.58 -31.19 -7.97
C GLY A 192 -0.88 -30.71 -8.02
N GLN A 193 -1.18 -29.48 -7.64
CA GLN A 193 -2.54 -28.93 -7.71
C GLN A 193 -2.83 -28.30 -9.08
N ARG A 194 -4.08 -28.45 -9.54
CA ARG A 194 -4.59 -27.74 -10.72
C ARG A 194 -5.14 -26.37 -10.27
N VAL A 195 -4.52 -25.29 -10.72
CA VAL A 195 -5.00 -23.93 -10.48
C VAL A 195 -5.71 -23.46 -11.74
N SER A 196 -6.94 -22.95 -11.60
CA SER A 196 -7.69 -22.37 -12.70
C SER A 196 -7.53 -20.85 -12.73
N LEU A 197 -7.61 -20.24 -13.90
CA LEU A 197 -7.62 -18.77 -14.02
C LEU A 197 -8.78 -18.17 -13.21
N ARG A 198 -9.91 -18.87 -13.17
CA ARG A 198 -11.09 -18.47 -12.41
C ARG A 198 -10.81 -18.36 -10.91
N SER A 199 -10.04 -19.31 -10.35
CA SER A 199 -9.63 -19.27 -8.93
C SER A 199 -8.61 -18.17 -8.65
N ILE A 200 -7.67 -17.91 -9.57
CA ILE A 200 -6.67 -16.84 -9.43
C ILE A 200 -7.35 -15.46 -9.37
N ILE A 201 -8.36 -15.21 -10.21
CA ILE A 201 -9.09 -13.93 -10.22
C ILE A 201 -10.15 -13.85 -9.12
N GLY A 202 -10.40 -14.93 -8.38
CA GLY A 202 -11.34 -14.95 -7.26
C GLY A 202 -12.83 -15.00 -7.68
N LEU A 203 -13.15 -15.48 -8.90
CA LEU A 203 -14.53 -15.56 -9.39
C LEU A 203 -15.40 -16.54 -8.60
N ASP A 204 -14.82 -17.58 -8.02
CA ASP A 204 -15.55 -18.52 -7.18
C ASP A 204 -15.93 -17.88 -5.83
N ALA A 205 -15.04 -17.05 -5.28
CA ALA A 205 -15.34 -16.23 -4.10
C ALA A 205 -16.43 -15.20 -4.42
N LEU A 206 -16.35 -14.52 -5.56
CA LEU A 206 -17.38 -13.57 -5.99
C LEU A 206 -18.76 -14.23 -6.12
N ALA A 207 -18.83 -15.43 -6.70
CA ALA A 207 -20.06 -16.19 -6.82
C ALA A 207 -20.69 -16.56 -5.46
N GLN A 208 -19.85 -16.85 -4.45
CA GLN A 208 -20.31 -17.19 -3.10
C GLN A 208 -20.71 -15.96 -2.27
N LEU A 209 -19.92 -14.86 -2.38
CA LEU A 209 -20.08 -13.68 -1.51
C LEU A 209 -21.01 -12.62 -2.09
N GLY A 210 -21.38 -12.76 -3.38
CA GLY A 210 -22.05 -11.75 -4.20
C GLY A 210 -23.49 -11.48 -3.77
N ASP A 211 -23.67 -10.79 -2.64
CA ASP A 211 -24.93 -10.15 -2.27
C ASP A 211 -24.83 -8.62 -2.41
N ARG A 212 -25.94 -7.92 -2.29
CA ARG A 212 -25.99 -6.46 -2.46
C ARG A 212 -25.02 -5.70 -1.53
N PRO A 213 -24.91 -6.00 -0.21
CA PRO A 213 -23.93 -5.33 0.66
C PRO A 213 -22.50 -5.57 0.21
N PHE A 214 -22.17 -6.77 -0.25
CA PHE A 214 -20.82 -7.08 -0.72
C PHE A 214 -20.47 -6.30 -1.99
N TYR A 215 -21.37 -6.22 -2.97
CA TYR A 215 -21.13 -5.42 -4.17
C TYR A 215 -21.00 -3.93 -3.86
N VAL A 216 -21.79 -3.39 -2.94
CA VAL A 216 -21.67 -1.99 -2.51
C VAL A 216 -20.31 -1.77 -1.84
N PHE A 217 -19.85 -2.70 -0.99
CA PHE A 217 -18.55 -2.62 -0.35
C PHE A 217 -17.40 -2.68 -1.36
N ILE A 218 -17.44 -3.61 -2.31
CA ILE A 218 -16.41 -3.77 -3.35
C ILE A 218 -16.35 -2.52 -4.26
N ALA A 219 -17.49 -2.02 -4.68
CA ALA A 219 -17.57 -0.81 -5.51
C ALA A 219 -17.00 0.42 -4.75
N ALA A 220 -17.38 0.62 -3.48
CA ALA A 220 -16.85 1.68 -2.65
C ALA A 220 -15.34 1.52 -2.44
N SER A 221 -14.85 0.30 -2.24
CA SER A 221 -13.42 0.00 -2.07
C SER A 221 -12.61 0.34 -3.32
N LEU A 222 -13.12 0.01 -4.51
CA LEU A 222 -12.51 0.39 -5.78
C LEU A 222 -12.47 1.92 -5.93
N LEU A 223 -13.60 2.58 -5.70
CA LEU A 223 -13.71 4.02 -5.88
C LEU A 223 -12.83 4.81 -4.89
N LEU A 224 -12.68 4.37 -3.64
CA LEU A 224 -11.81 5.03 -2.67
C LEU A 224 -10.32 4.90 -2.99
N CYS A 225 -9.92 3.91 -3.79
CA CYS A 225 -8.54 3.83 -4.25
C CYS A 225 -8.16 4.98 -5.20
N ILE A 226 -9.14 5.67 -5.81
CA ILE A 226 -8.89 6.85 -6.65
C ILE A 226 -8.30 7.99 -5.81
N PRO A 227 -8.96 8.49 -4.74
CA PRO A 227 -8.35 9.48 -3.86
C PRO A 227 -7.11 8.95 -3.12
N LEU A 228 -7.03 7.65 -2.81
CA LEU A 228 -5.82 7.07 -2.22
C LEU A 228 -4.61 7.22 -3.15
N ALA A 229 -4.77 6.97 -4.44
CA ALA A 229 -3.71 7.17 -5.41
C ALA A 229 -3.24 8.63 -5.44
N ALA A 230 -4.15 9.61 -5.37
CA ALA A 230 -3.76 11.02 -5.28
C ALA A 230 -2.87 11.31 -4.07
N TYR A 231 -3.15 10.68 -2.92
CA TYR A 231 -2.31 10.80 -1.72
C TYR A 231 -0.89 10.27 -1.98
N TYR A 232 -0.75 9.04 -2.44
CA TYR A 232 0.57 8.45 -2.65
C TYR A 232 1.38 9.16 -3.73
N ASN A 233 0.73 9.62 -4.79
CA ASN A 233 1.40 10.22 -5.93
C ASN A 233 1.87 11.65 -5.65
N PHE A 234 1.08 12.44 -4.91
CA PHE A 234 1.26 13.91 -4.90
C PHE A 234 1.51 14.51 -3.52
N THR A 235 1.30 13.77 -2.41
CA THR A 235 1.52 14.34 -1.07
C THR A 235 2.97 14.81 -0.90
N GLN A 236 3.96 14.07 -1.37
CA GLN A 236 5.36 14.47 -1.17
C GLN A 236 5.76 15.69 -2.01
N ILE A 237 5.27 15.78 -3.24
CA ILE A 237 5.46 16.99 -4.06
C ILE A 237 4.82 18.18 -3.33
N PHE A 238 3.61 18.02 -2.80
CA PHE A 238 2.91 19.05 -2.01
C PHE A 238 3.71 19.46 -0.76
N LEU A 239 4.24 18.48 0.00
CA LEU A 239 5.06 18.75 1.19
C LEU A 239 6.32 19.56 0.83
N GLY A 240 7.00 19.19 -0.26
CA GLY A 240 8.16 19.92 -0.77
C GLY A 240 7.81 21.35 -1.17
N ASN A 241 6.69 21.56 -1.89
CA ASN A 241 6.22 22.88 -2.27
C ASN A 241 5.79 23.73 -1.07
N ALA A 242 5.31 23.09 0.01
CA ALA A 242 5.00 23.75 1.29
C ALA A 242 6.27 24.07 2.13
N GLY A 243 7.47 23.82 1.62
CA GLY A 243 8.73 24.14 2.29
C GLY A 243 9.15 23.13 3.36
N ILE A 244 8.55 21.95 3.40
CA ILE A 244 8.88 20.90 4.36
C ILE A 244 10.15 20.19 3.87
N THR A 245 11.23 20.27 4.63
CA THR A 245 12.53 19.68 4.28
C THR A 245 12.69 18.22 4.72
N LYS A 246 11.92 17.78 5.72
CA LYS A 246 11.89 16.39 6.21
C LYS A 246 10.64 15.68 5.69
N ILE A 247 10.60 15.49 4.38
CA ILE A 247 9.39 15.03 3.65
C ILE A 247 9.02 13.61 4.08
N GLN A 248 9.98 12.69 4.06
CA GLN A 248 9.75 11.28 4.37
C GLN A 248 9.41 11.06 5.85
N ALA A 249 10.13 11.74 6.76
CA ALA A 249 9.84 11.68 8.19
C ALA A 249 8.43 12.23 8.49
N THR A 250 8.05 13.34 7.86
CA THR A 250 6.71 13.92 8.01
C THR A 250 5.63 12.95 7.51
N GLN A 251 5.83 12.31 6.37
CA GLN A 251 4.87 11.33 5.85
C GLN A 251 4.83 10.05 6.70
N SER A 252 5.96 9.65 7.32
CA SER A 252 6.02 8.48 8.22
C SER A 252 5.16 8.64 9.48
N LEU A 253 4.78 9.87 9.86
CA LEU A 253 3.79 10.11 10.93
C LEU A 253 2.47 9.41 10.64
N GLY A 254 2.11 9.27 9.37
CA GLY A 254 0.91 8.55 8.95
C GLY A 254 0.98 7.06 9.30
N GLN A 255 2.12 6.40 9.04
CA GLN A 255 2.32 4.98 9.36
C GLN A 255 2.47 4.77 10.89
N MET A 256 3.06 5.73 11.60
CA MET A 256 3.07 5.68 13.07
C MET A 256 1.65 5.76 13.64
N SER A 257 0.81 6.63 13.07
CA SER A 257 -0.62 6.72 13.40
C SER A 257 -1.36 5.41 13.11
N GLU A 258 -1.07 4.75 11.97
CA GLU A 258 -1.62 3.43 11.62
C GLU A 258 -1.35 2.40 12.71
N VAL A 259 -0.11 2.31 13.22
CA VAL A 259 0.23 1.39 14.32
C VAL A 259 -0.64 1.66 15.55
N ILE A 260 -0.85 2.93 15.90
CA ILE A 260 -1.66 3.30 17.07
C ILE A 260 -3.14 2.92 16.86
N PHE A 261 -3.73 3.28 15.73
CA PHE A 261 -5.14 2.98 15.44
C PHE A 261 -5.40 1.49 15.24
N MET A 262 -4.43 0.74 14.69
CA MET A 262 -4.51 -0.71 14.61
C MET A 262 -4.58 -1.36 16.00
N LEU A 263 -3.80 -0.89 16.97
CA LEU A 263 -3.85 -1.36 18.36
C LEU A 263 -5.18 -0.99 19.06
N LEU A 264 -5.75 0.17 18.72
CA LEU A 264 -7.02 0.63 19.26
C LEU A 264 -8.24 0.06 18.51
N MET A 265 -8.03 -0.58 17.38
CA MET A 265 -9.08 -1.07 16.49
C MET A 265 -10.12 -1.98 17.18
N PRO A 266 -9.74 -2.95 18.05
CA PRO A 266 -10.72 -3.78 18.74
C PRO A 266 -11.72 -2.98 19.58
N LEU A 267 -11.25 -1.90 20.23
CA LEU A 267 -12.10 -1.01 21.04
C LEU A 267 -13.16 -0.30 20.18
N PHE A 268 -12.75 0.21 19.03
CA PHE A 268 -13.65 0.89 18.12
C PHE A 268 -14.57 -0.11 17.40
N PHE A 269 -14.05 -1.26 17.01
CA PHE A 269 -14.82 -2.29 16.29
C PHE A 269 -16.01 -2.81 17.11
N VAL A 270 -15.83 -3.05 18.43
CA VAL A 270 -16.91 -3.49 19.34
C VAL A 270 -18.00 -2.42 19.46
N ARG A 271 -17.63 -1.13 19.46
CA ARG A 271 -18.58 -0.02 19.63
C ARG A 271 -19.28 0.37 18.35
N LEU A 272 -18.57 0.42 17.24
CA LEU A 272 -19.03 0.98 15.96
C LEU A 272 -19.56 -0.11 15.00
N GLY A 273 -18.96 -1.32 15.05
CA GLY A 273 -19.23 -2.36 14.06
C GLY A 273 -18.74 -1.99 12.64
N VAL A 274 -18.88 -2.94 11.73
CA VAL A 274 -18.30 -2.84 10.37
C VAL A 274 -18.76 -1.59 9.62
N LYS A 275 -20.07 -1.29 9.59
CA LYS A 275 -20.61 -0.17 8.80
C LYS A 275 -20.03 1.16 9.23
N TRP A 276 -20.07 1.47 10.52
CA TRP A 276 -19.61 2.75 11.04
C TRP A 276 -18.08 2.88 10.99
N MET A 277 -17.33 1.77 11.19
CA MET A 277 -15.88 1.77 10.99
C MET A 277 -15.52 2.18 9.56
N LEU A 278 -16.13 1.55 8.55
CA LEU A 278 -15.92 1.89 7.15
C LEU A 278 -16.29 3.35 6.85
N MET A 279 -17.42 3.84 7.38
CA MET A 279 -17.86 5.22 7.18
C MET A 279 -16.93 6.24 7.83
N VAL A 280 -16.44 5.97 9.05
CA VAL A 280 -15.45 6.85 9.73
C VAL A 280 -14.13 6.89 8.94
N GLY A 281 -13.67 5.75 8.42
CA GLY A 281 -12.51 5.70 7.53
C GLY A 281 -12.70 6.57 6.28
N MET A 282 -13.86 6.46 5.60
CA MET A 282 -14.20 7.30 4.44
C MET A 282 -14.29 8.79 4.81
N GLY A 283 -14.87 9.11 5.95
CA GLY A 283 -14.95 10.48 6.47
C GLY A 283 -13.57 11.08 6.75
N ALA A 284 -12.67 10.27 7.32
CA ALA A 284 -11.28 10.67 7.54
C ALA A 284 -10.53 10.97 6.22
N TRP A 285 -10.81 10.23 5.13
CA TRP A 285 -10.29 10.54 3.80
C TRP A 285 -10.78 11.89 3.29
N THR A 286 -12.08 12.15 3.39
CA THR A 286 -12.67 13.45 3.02
C THR A 286 -12.02 14.58 3.80
N LEU A 287 -11.93 14.44 5.11
CA LEU A 287 -11.33 15.44 6.00
C LEU A 287 -9.85 15.67 5.69
N ARG A 288 -9.06 14.62 5.44
CA ARG A 288 -7.65 14.74 5.07
C ARG A 288 -7.43 15.67 3.90
N TYR A 289 -8.12 15.42 2.78
CA TYR A 289 -7.94 16.24 1.59
C TYR A 289 -8.50 17.65 1.72
N ALA A 290 -9.58 17.81 2.49
CA ALA A 290 -10.07 19.14 2.85
C ALA A 290 -9.05 19.93 3.67
N LEU A 291 -8.37 19.27 4.63
CA LEU A 291 -7.28 19.89 5.40
C LEU A 291 -6.09 20.26 4.52
N PHE A 292 -5.71 19.42 3.57
CA PHE A 292 -4.65 19.74 2.62
C PHE A 292 -5.03 20.93 1.72
N ALA A 293 -6.27 20.97 1.22
CA ALA A 293 -6.76 22.11 0.43
C ALA A 293 -6.74 23.42 1.22
N LEU A 294 -7.18 23.39 2.48
CA LEU A 294 -7.19 24.56 3.36
C LEU A 294 -5.78 25.00 3.77
N ALA A 295 -4.86 24.04 3.96
CA ALA A 295 -3.50 24.32 4.37
C ALA A 295 -2.65 24.94 3.25
N ALA A 296 -2.92 24.58 2.00
CA ALA A 296 -2.04 24.82 0.87
C ALA A 296 -1.68 26.28 0.65
N PRO A 297 -2.62 27.28 0.59
CA PRO A 297 -2.27 28.65 0.23
C PRO A 297 -1.26 29.31 1.16
N HIS A 298 -1.21 28.88 2.42
CA HIS A 298 -0.34 29.46 3.45
C HIS A 298 0.63 28.44 4.04
N ALA A 299 0.74 27.24 3.45
CA ALA A 299 1.59 26.13 3.92
C ALA A 299 1.41 25.84 5.43
N ILE A 300 0.13 25.81 5.92
CA ILE A 300 -0.17 25.67 7.34
C ILE A 300 0.21 24.28 7.83
N PHE A 301 1.38 24.16 8.44
CA PHE A 301 1.98 22.88 8.85
C PHE A 301 1.04 22.01 9.70
N TRP A 302 0.33 22.59 10.68
CA TRP A 302 -0.52 21.80 11.56
C TRP A 302 -1.71 21.16 10.86
N LEU A 303 -2.30 21.83 9.85
CA LEU A 303 -3.35 21.22 9.05
C LEU A 303 -2.82 20.09 8.18
N ILE A 304 -1.61 20.27 7.62
CA ILE A 304 -0.92 19.23 6.86
C ILE A 304 -0.62 18.03 7.77
N ALA A 305 -0.05 18.26 8.96
CA ALA A 305 0.30 17.22 9.91
C ALA A 305 -0.93 16.42 10.38
N ILE A 306 -2.04 17.09 10.70
CA ILE A 306 -3.31 16.43 11.05
C ILE A 306 -3.80 15.60 9.86
N GLY A 307 -3.78 16.14 8.65
CA GLY A 307 -4.15 15.41 7.44
C GLY A 307 -3.31 14.14 7.23
N ILE A 308 -2.01 14.18 7.53
CA ILE A 308 -1.13 13.01 7.48
C ILE A 308 -1.47 12.02 8.60
N LEU A 309 -1.65 12.48 9.85
CA LEU A 309 -2.01 11.63 10.99
C LEU A 309 -3.36 10.93 10.83
N LEU A 310 -4.29 11.47 10.04
CA LEU A 310 -5.52 10.77 9.69
C LEU A 310 -5.28 9.48 8.89
N HIS A 311 -4.03 9.19 8.46
CA HIS A 311 -3.72 7.98 7.68
C HIS A 311 -4.10 6.70 8.40
N GLY A 312 -3.82 6.58 9.70
CA GLY A 312 -4.20 5.42 10.49
C GLY A 312 -5.70 5.19 10.50
N VAL A 313 -6.49 6.25 10.74
CA VAL A 313 -7.96 6.13 10.70
C VAL A 313 -8.45 5.75 9.30
N CYS A 314 -7.93 6.40 8.27
CA CYS A 314 -8.30 6.09 6.88
C CYS A 314 -8.04 4.63 6.53
N TYR A 315 -6.83 4.16 6.83
CA TYR A 315 -6.35 2.85 6.40
C TYR A 315 -6.98 1.73 7.23
N ASP A 316 -6.87 1.82 8.56
CA ASP A 316 -7.31 0.73 9.44
C ASP A 316 -8.83 0.61 9.47
N PHE A 317 -9.54 1.74 9.58
CA PHE A 317 -10.99 1.70 9.69
C PHE A 317 -11.67 1.36 8.36
N PHE A 318 -10.98 1.53 7.25
CA PHE A 318 -11.53 1.13 5.95
C PHE A 318 -10.93 -0.19 5.45
N PHE A 319 -9.62 -0.24 5.17
CA PHE A 319 -9.03 -1.41 4.52
C PHE A 319 -8.91 -2.61 5.46
N VAL A 320 -8.43 -2.44 6.70
CA VAL A 320 -8.34 -3.56 7.64
C VAL A 320 -9.72 -4.04 8.06
N THR A 321 -10.67 -3.13 8.31
CA THR A 321 -12.09 -3.50 8.56
C THR A 321 -12.69 -4.22 7.36
N GLY A 322 -12.38 -3.79 6.14
CA GLY A 322 -12.82 -4.42 4.91
C GLY A 322 -12.30 -5.85 4.76
N GLN A 323 -11.03 -6.08 5.06
CA GLN A 323 -10.43 -7.42 5.08
C GLN A 323 -11.12 -8.32 6.11
N ILE A 324 -11.40 -7.81 7.33
CA ILE A 324 -12.14 -8.54 8.37
C ILE A 324 -13.57 -8.84 7.90
N TYR A 325 -14.25 -7.90 7.23
CA TYR A 325 -15.59 -8.10 6.70
C TYR A 325 -15.61 -9.23 5.65
N VAL A 326 -14.66 -9.22 4.71
CA VAL A 326 -14.52 -10.26 3.68
C VAL A 326 -14.19 -11.61 4.31
N ASP A 327 -13.28 -11.65 5.29
CA ASP A 327 -12.88 -12.87 6.00
C ASP A 327 -14.08 -13.52 6.70
N LYS A 328 -14.83 -12.74 7.48
CA LYS A 328 -16.00 -13.22 8.22
C LYS A 328 -17.13 -13.70 7.31
N LYS A 329 -17.23 -13.14 6.11
CA LYS A 329 -18.26 -13.51 5.13
C LYS A 329 -17.88 -14.75 4.32
N SER A 330 -16.58 -15.05 4.22
CA SER A 330 -16.04 -16.14 3.41
C SER A 330 -16.06 -17.48 4.15
N THR A 331 -16.38 -18.57 3.43
CA THR A 331 -16.07 -19.91 3.94
C THR A 331 -14.56 -20.20 3.85
N PRO A 332 -14.05 -21.15 4.66
CA PRO A 332 -12.63 -21.52 4.60
C PRO A 332 -12.13 -21.89 3.19
N ALA A 333 -13.00 -22.48 2.37
CA ALA A 333 -12.66 -22.93 1.01
C ALA A 333 -12.33 -21.78 0.02
N VAL A 334 -12.95 -20.61 0.18
CA VAL A 334 -12.78 -19.47 -0.74
C VAL A 334 -12.15 -18.23 -0.07
N ARG A 335 -11.79 -18.31 1.20
CA ARG A 335 -11.25 -17.18 1.97
C ARG A 335 -10.04 -16.52 1.30
N GLY A 336 -9.05 -17.31 0.90
CA GLY A 336 -7.87 -16.80 0.20
C GLY A 336 -8.21 -16.13 -1.14
N GLN A 337 -9.13 -16.72 -1.91
CA GLN A 337 -9.60 -16.14 -3.17
C GLN A 337 -10.36 -14.82 -2.96
N ALA A 338 -11.17 -14.73 -1.89
CA ALA A 338 -11.91 -13.52 -1.55
C ALA A 338 -10.99 -12.36 -1.15
N GLN A 339 -9.95 -12.63 -0.37
CA GLN A 339 -8.92 -11.63 -0.03
C GLN A 339 -8.11 -11.23 -1.27
N GLY A 340 -7.72 -12.18 -2.10
CA GLY A 340 -7.04 -11.91 -3.38
C GLY A 340 -7.89 -11.07 -4.32
N PHE A 341 -9.19 -11.34 -4.42
CA PHE A 341 -10.13 -10.53 -5.20
C PHE A 341 -10.24 -9.10 -4.67
N LEU A 342 -10.31 -8.91 -3.35
CA LEU A 342 -10.31 -7.59 -2.74
C LEU A 342 -9.05 -6.81 -3.10
N VAL A 343 -7.87 -7.44 -3.02
CA VAL A 343 -6.59 -6.82 -3.39
C VAL A 343 -6.54 -6.49 -4.89
N LEU A 344 -7.03 -7.38 -5.75
CA LEU A 344 -7.10 -7.14 -7.19
C LEU A 344 -7.97 -5.92 -7.51
N VAL A 345 -9.14 -5.81 -6.88
CA VAL A 345 -10.07 -4.70 -7.11
C VAL A 345 -9.53 -3.38 -6.55
N THR A 346 -8.97 -3.41 -5.34
CA THR A 346 -8.47 -2.20 -4.67
C THR A 346 -7.09 -1.81 -5.19
N TYR A 347 -6.08 -2.61 -4.86
CA TYR A 347 -4.68 -2.29 -5.10
C TYR A 347 -4.30 -2.45 -6.58
N GLY A 348 -4.93 -3.40 -7.28
CA GLY A 348 -4.75 -3.55 -8.72
C GLY A 348 -5.55 -2.49 -9.50
N ILE A 349 -6.83 -2.75 -9.72
CA ILE A 349 -7.67 -1.94 -10.63
C ILE A 349 -7.91 -0.54 -10.09
N GLY A 350 -8.27 -0.41 -8.81
CA GLY A 350 -8.60 0.88 -8.19
C GLY A 350 -7.42 1.85 -8.16
N MET A 351 -6.24 1.38 -7.75
CA MET A 351 -5.03 2.21 -7.75
C MET A 351 -4.56 2.54 -9.16
N LEU A 352 -4.69 1.63 -10.13
CA LEU A 352 -4.37 1.87 -11.53
C LEU A 352 -5.21 3.03 -12.10
N ILE A 353 -6.53 2.95 -11.94
CA ILE A 353 -7.45 4.02 -12.37
C ILE A 353 -7.13 5.30 -11.61
N GLY A 354 -6.94 5.20 -10.29
CA GLY A 354 -6.64 6.34 -9.43
C GLY A 354 -5.36 7.08 -9.82
N ALA A 355 -4.29 6.37 -10.11
CA ALA A 355 -3.03 6.98 -10.55
C ALA A 355 -3.21 7.77 -11.84
N GLN A 356 -3.93 7.22 -12.83
CA GLN A 356 -4.21 7.89 -14.10
C GLN A 356 -5.13 9.10 -13.91
N VAL A 357 -6.19 8.98 -13.12
CA VAL A 357 -7.10 10.09 -12.82
C VAL A 357 -6.36 11.22 -12.11
N ALA A 358 -5.64 10.91 -11.03
CA ALA A 358 -4.89 11.91 -10.26
C ALA A 358 -3.79 12.58 -11.10
N GLY A 359 -3.06 11.81 -11.91
CA GLY A 359 -2.04 12.32 -12.82
C GLY A 359 -2.61 13.26 -13.88
N ASN A 360 -3.71 12.89 -14.51
CA ASN A 360 -4.38 13.75 -15.50
C ASN A 360 -4.92 15.04 -14.87
N VAL A 361 -5.48 14.98 -13.68
CA VAL A 361 -5.93 16.18 -12.93
C VAL A 361 -4.74 17.07 -12.62
N TYR A 362 -3.67 16.52 -12.07
CA TYR A 362 -2.45 17.25 -11.75
C TYR A 362 -1.88 17.93 -13.00
N ASN A 363 -1.73 17.19 -14.10
CA ASN A 363 -1.18 17.73 -15.35
C ASN A 363 -2.04 18.83 -15.96
N ARG A 364 -3.36 18.77 -15.82
CA ARG A 364 -4.26 19.87 -16.28
C ARG A 364 -4.05 21.15 -15.48
N ILE A 365 -3.89 21.03 -14.15
CA ILE A 365 -3.65 22.18 -13.28
C ILE A 365 -2.23 22.74 -13.49
N LEU A 366 -1.24 21.83 -13.67
CA LEU A 366 0.16 22.19 -13.94
C LEU A 366 0.31 23.00 -15.25
N GLY A 367 -0.44 22.63 -16.28
CA GLY A 367 -0.37 23.27 -17.60
C GLY A 367 1.03 23.15 -18.20
N GLY A 368 1.71 24.30 -18.38
CA GLY A 368 3.10 24.37 -18.88
C GLY A 368 4.16 24.59 -17.81
N ALA A 369 3.77 24.66 -16.52
CA ALA A 369 4.71 24.88 -15.42
C ALA A 369 5.47 23.59 -15.05
N THR A 370 6.57 23.75 -14.32
CA THR A 370 7.37 22.63 -13.77
C THR A 370 6.90 22.18 -12.39
N SER A 371 6.14 23.02 -11.68
CA SER A 371 5.59 22.74 -10.36
C SER A 371 4.32 23.52 -10.11
N LEU A 372 3.38 23.00 -9.30
CA LEU A 372 2.23 23.76 -8.84
C LEU A 372 2.66 24.80 -7.80
N THR A 373 2.05 25.97 -7.88
CA THR A 373 2.12 26.96 -6.80
C THR A 373 1.25 26.57 -5.63
N LEU A 374 1.48 27.14 -4.45
CA LEU A 374 0.67 26.88 -3.26
C LEU A 374 -0.82 27.20 -3.50
N ASP A 375 -1.12 28.25 -4.26
CA ASP A 375 -2.49 28.66 -4.61
C ASP A 375 -3.21 27.72 -5.59
N GLN A 376 -2.47 26.86 -6.31
CA GLN A 376 -3.04 25.88 -7.23
C GLN A 376 -3.37 24.55 -6.54
N TRP A 377 -2.69 24.22 -5.45
CA TRP A 377 -2.92 22.96 -4.71
C TRP A 377 -4.33 22.79 -4.16
N PRO A 378 -5.05 23.84 -3.69
CA PRO A 378 -6.47 23.69 -3.30
C PRO A 378 -7.32 23.10 -4.42
N SER A 379 -7.12 23.56 -5.68
CA SER A 379 -7.85 23.03 -6.84
C SER A 379 -7.59 21.54 -7.07
N PHE A 380 -6.41 21.05 -6.72
CA PHE A 380 -6.10 19.64 -6.77
C PHE A 380 -6.75 18.86 -5.62
N TRP A 381 -6.57 19.31 -4.36
CA TRP A 381 -7.00 18.54 -3.19
C TRP A 381 -8.52 18.55 -2.96
N VAL A 382 -9.24 19.54 -3.42
CA VAL A 382 -10.72 19.59 -3.35
C VAL A 382 -11.35 18.45 -4.15
N LEU A 383 -10.73 18.01 -5.25
CA LEU A 383 -11.29 16.95 -6.08
C LEU A 383 -11.31 15.57 -5.38
N PRO A 384 -10.18 15.05 -4.82
CA PRO A 384 -10.24 13.82 -4.05
C PRO A 384 -11.07 13.97 -2.77
N ALA A 385 -11.16 15.17 -2.14
CA ALA A 385 -12.03 15.40 -1.00
C ALA A 385 -13.50 15.23 -1.38
N GLY A 386 -13.95 15.91 -2.42
CA GLY A 386 -15.33 15.84 -2.92
C GLY A 386 -15.69 14.44 -3.41
N PHE A 387 -14.77 13.76 -4.10
CA PHE A 387 -14.99 12.39 -4.56
C PHE A 387 -15.12 11.40 -3.38
N ALA A 388 -14.25 11.49 -2.38
CA ALA A 388 -14.35 10.65 -1.17
C ALA A 388 -15.65 10.93 -0.40
N ALA A 389 -16.10 12.19 -0.31
CA ALA A 389 -17.38 12.56 0.28
C ALA A 389 -18.56 11.95 -0.49
N LEU A 390 -18.54 12.00 -1.82
CA LEU A 390 -19.56 11.37 -2.66
C LEU A 390 -19.64 9.85 -2.42
N VAL A 391 -18.48 9.18 -2.39
CA VAL A 391 -18.43 7.73 -2.11
C VAL A 391 -18.98 7.42 -0.71
N LEU A 392 -18.66 8.23 0.30
CA LEU A 392 -19.18 8.11 1.66
C LEU A 392 -20.72 8.22 1.68
N ILE A 393 -21.28 9.23 1.01
CA ILE A 393 -22.75 9.46 0.96
C ILE A 393 -23.43 8.25 0.27
N LEU A 394 -22.92 7.82 -0.88
CA LEU A 394 -23.45 6.67 -1.60
C LEU A 394 -23.36 5.39 -0.77
N PHE A 395 -22.23 5.17 -0.11
CA PHE A 395 -22.05 4.02 0.78
C PHE A 395 -23.03 4.04 1.96
N ALA A 396 -23.19 5.19 2.63
CA ALA A 396 -24.12 5.35 3.75
C ALA A 396 -25.55 5.00 3.36
N ALA A 397 -25.98 5.41 2.15
CA ALA A 397 -27.30 5.16 1.62
C ALA A 397 -27.53 3.71 1.18
N LEU A 398 -26.52 3.10 0.56
CA LEU A 398 -26.67 1.81 -0.14
C LEU A 398 -26.21 0.60 0.70
N PHE A 399 -25.23 0.78 1.60
CA PHE A 399 -24.69 -0.30 2.42
C PHE A 399 -25.61 -0.61 3.60
N ARG A 400 -26.32 -1.72 3.50
CA ARG A 400 -27.19 -2.24 4.55
C ARG A 400 -26.70 -3.64 4.93
N PRO A 401 -25.85 -3.78 5.97
CA PRO A 401 -25.44 -5.11 6.42
C PRO A 401 -26.69 -5.88 6.86
N PRO A 402 -26.70 -7.24 6.71
CA PRO A 402 -27.75 -8.05 7.29
C PRO A 402 -27.90 -7.72 8.77
N ALA A 403 -29.15 -7.62 9.26
CA ALA A 403 -29.38 -7.45 10.68
C ALA A 403 -28.69 -8.61 11.41
N THR A 404 -27.75 -8.29 12.29
CA THR A 404 -27.20 -9.31 13.21
C THR A 404 -28.38 -9.90 13.97
N ALA A 405 -28.60 -11.21 13.83
CA ALA A 405 -29.65 -11.90 14.55
C ALA A 405 -29.51 -11.51 16.05
N PRO A 406 -30.59 -11.08 16.73
CA PRO A 406 -30.53 -10.77 18.14
C PRO A 406 -30.36 -12.10 18.88
N GLY A 407 -29.11 -12.43 19.30
CA GLY A 407 -28.86 -13.69 20.00
C GLY A 407 -27.41 -14.09 20.27
N ALA A 408 -26.41 -13.39 19.70
CA ALA A 408 -25.01 -13.76 19.90
C ALA A 408 -24.26 -12.94 20.97
N ALA A 409 -24.98 -12.21 21.82
CA ALA A 409 -24.41 -11.53 22.96
C ALA A 409 -24.82 -12.24 24.24
N ARG A 410 -23.81 -12.78 24.96
CA ARG A 410 -23.89 -13.40 26.31
C ARG A 410 -24.30 -14.86 26.37
N ALA A 411 -23.33 -15.75 26.22
CA ALA A 411 -23.33 -16.94 27.07
C ALA A 411 -23.01 -16.50 28.52
N PRO A 412 -23.89 -16.71 29.47
CA PRO A 412 -23.55 -16.45 30.88
C PRO A 412 -22.51 -17.48 31.33
N GLY A 413 -21.47 -16.98 32.00
CA GLY A 413 -20.49 -17.82 32.65
C GLY A 413 -21.17 -18.88 33.51
N ARG A 414 -20.91 -20.15 33.25
CA ARG A 414 -21.15 -21.21 34.20
C ARG A 414 -20.08 -21.06 35.29
N GLY A 415 -20.51 -20.49 36.41
CA GLY A 415 -19.82 -20.68 37.66
C GLY A 415 -20.06 -22.10 38.14
N SER A 416 -19.04 -22.75 38.49
CA SER A 416 -18.83 -23.67 39.61
C SER A 416 -17.38 -24.14 39.58
#